data_01efe111a47ede4bbeb5bffd9980957e
#
_entry.id   01efe111a47ede4bbeb5bffd9980957e
#
_cell.length_a   1.000
_cell.length_b   1.000
_cell.length_c   1.000
_cell.angle_alpha   90.00
_cell.angle_beta   90.00
_cell.angle_gamma   90.00
#
_symmetry.space_group_name_H-M   'P 1'
#
loop_
_entity.id
_entity.type
_entity.pdbx_description
1 polymer ?
#
loop_
_entity_poly.entity_id
_entity_poly.type
_entity_poly.pdbx_seq_one_letter_code
_entity_poly.pdbx_strand_id
1 'polypeptide(L)'
;MAEVRVAKSAGFCYGVERAVKLAEETAREKGGCAMLGSIIHNVHVVAELEALGARQVDSVEEVRPGETVIIRSHGERKEVFDRLEQLGSVCVNATCPNVLRIQQLVAQADREGRIPLIIGEPRHPEVMGVASWSDRSVIFPGPEELEKWLLQKPSRQSLSLTAVAQTTCIRTIWETSKEILKKLCTNAKIFDTICSATHRRQLEAARSEERRVGKECRSRWSPYH
;
A
#
# COMPACT_ATOMS: atom_id res chain seq x y z
N MET A 1 8.37 -37.09 -13.08
CA MET A 1 8.49 -35.65 -13.37
C MET A 1 7.65 -34.90 -12.37
N ALA A 2 8.15 -33.82 -11.78
CA ALA A 2 7.37 -32.99 -10.87
C ALA A 2 6.32 -32.20 -11.69
N GLU A 3 5.04 -32.28 -11.28
CA GLU A 3 3.97 -31.48 -11.89
C GLU A 3 4.08 -30.03 -11.36
N VAL A 4 4.24 -29.07 -12.25
CA VAL A 4 4.20 -27.63 -11.92
C VAL A 4 2.76 -27.17 -12.05
N ARG A 5 2.21 -26.62 -10.95
CA ARG A 5 0.87 -26.02 -10.94
C ARG A 5 0.99 -24.51 -10.71
N VAL A 6 0.45 -23.74 -11.64
CA VAL A 6 0.35 -22.30 -11.52
C VAL A 6 -0.90 -21.94 -10.70
N ALA A 7 -0.74 -21.05 -9.72
CA ALA A 7 -1.86 -20.55 -8.93
C ALA A 7 -2.86 -19.80 -9.83
N LYS A 8 -4.17 -19.93 -9.56
CA LYS A 8 -5.22 -19.26 -10.34
C LYS A 8 -5.17 -17.73 -10.21
N SER A 9 -4.65 -17.25 -9.07
CA SER A 9 -4.47 -15.83 -8.79
C SER A 9 -3.06 -15.31 -9.14
N ALA A 10 -2.26 -16.09 -9.91
CA ALA A 10 -0.96 -15.64 -10.42
C ALA A 10 -1.10 -14.49 -11.42
N GLY A 11 -0.02 -13.72 -11.58
CA GLY A 11 0.01 -12.54 -12.46
C GLY A 11 -0.21 -11.23 -11.72
N PHE A 12 -0.33 -10.13 -12.45
CA PHE A 12 -0.57 -8.82 -11.89
C PHE A 12 -2.04 -8.67 -11.42
N CYS A 13 -2.25 -7.91 -10.37
CA CYS A 13 -3.60 -7.50 -10.00
C CYS A 13 -4.00 -6.27 -10.84
N TYR A 14 -5.31 -5.96 -10.86
CA TYR A 14 -5.84 -4.81 -11.60
C TYR A 14 -5.07 -3.50 -11.32
N GLY A 15 -4.72 -3.22 -10.05
CA GLY A 15 -4.01 -1.98 -9.70
C GLY A 15 -2.60 -1.91 -10.29
N VAL A 16 -1.90 -3.06 -10.35
CA VAL A 16 -0.57 -3.17 -10.96
C VAL A 16 -0.67 -3.10 -12.48
N GLU A 17 -1.58 -3.83 -13.11
CA GLU A 17 -1.79 -3.78 -14.57
C GLU A 17 -2.11 -2.36 -15.04
N ARG A 18 -3.01 -1.66 -14.33
CA ARG A 18 -3.32 -0.27 -14.61
C ARG A 18 -2.09 0.63 -14.51
N ALA A 19 -1.25 0.46 -13.49
CA ALA A 19 -0.07 1.28 -13.28
C ALA A 19 0.97 1.08 -14.39
N VAL A 20 1.23 -0.17 -14.77
CA VAL A 20 2.16 -0.52 -15.85
C VAL A 20 1.66 0.05 -17.18
N LYS A 21 0.40 -0.21 -17.53
CA LYS A 21 -0.20 0.31 -18.77
C LYS A 21 -0.12 1.83 -18.86
N LEU A 22 -0.45 2.54 -17.79
CA LEU A 22 -0.39 4.00 -17.74
C LEU A 22 1.05 4.51 -17.90
N ALA A 23 2.03 3.79 -17.33
CA ALA A 23 3.44 4.13 -17.48
C ALA A 23 3.93 3.93 -18.93
N GLU A 24 3.56 2.82 -19.56
CA GLU A 24 3.89 2.54 -20.95
C GLU A 24 3.29 3.58 -21.91
N GLU A 25 2.00 3.88 -21.76
CA GLU A 25 1.30 4.90 -22.56
C GLU A 25 1.98 6.26 -22.41
N THR A 26 2.27 6.66 -21.15
CA THR A 26 2.94 7.94 -20.87
C THR A 26 4.34 8.02 -21.46
N ALA A 27 5.16 6.96 -21.29
CA ALA A 27 6.52 6.94 -21.84
C ALA A 27 6.52 7.07 -23.36
N ARG A 28 5.61 6.37 -24.05
CA ARG A 28 5.47 6.44 -25.53
C ARG A 28 4.97 7.80 -26.02
N GLU A 29 3.93 8.35 -25.37
CA GLU A 29 3.32 9.61 -25.83
C GLU A 29 4.20 10.83 -25.58
N LYS A 30 4.97 10.82 -24.50
CA LYS A 30 5.81 11.98 -24.10
C LYS A 30 7.27 11.87 -24.61
N GLY A 31 7.64 10.74 -25.21
CA GLY A 31 9.03 10.50 -25.62
C GLY A 31 10.01 10.38 -24.43
N GLY A 32 9.47 10.09 -23.25
CA GLY A 32 10.20 9.96 -21.97
C GLY A 32 9.46 10.60 -20.80
N CYS A 33 9.73 10.11 -19.60
CA CYS A 33 9.16 10.60 -18.35
C CYS A 33 10.04 10.17 -17.15
N ALA A 34 9.86 10.79 -15.99
CA ALA A 34 10.44 10.30 -14.75
C ALA A 34 9.46 9.35 -14.04
N MET A 35 9.94 8.22 -13.53
CA MET A 35 9.23 7.34 -12.63
C MET A 35 9.76 7.55 -11.22
N LEU A 36 8.93 8.00 -10.30
CA LEU A 36 9.34 8.22 -8.92
C LEU A 36 9.32 6.89 -8.15
N GLY A 37 10.51 6.33 -7.96
CA GLY A 37 10.72 4.95 -7.54
C GLY A 37 10.31 3.93 -8.60
N SER A 38 10.47 2.65 -8.32
CA SER A 38 9.99 1.58 -9.21
C SER A 38 8.47 1.58 -9.28
N ILE A 39 7.91 1.63 -10.47
CA ILE A 39 6.45 1.60 -10.69
C ILE A 39 5.80 0.38 -10.02
N ILE A 40 6.51 -0.74 -10.07
CA ILE A 40 6.23 -1.99 -9.37
C ILE A 40 7.57 -2.70 -9.06
N HIS A 41 7.57 -3.63 -8.10
CA HIS A 41 8.75 -4.42 -7.76
C HIS A 41 8.98 -5.57 -8.77
N ASN A 42 9.26 -5.21 -10.04
CA ASN A 42 9.57 -6.16 -11.11
C ASN A 42 10.61 -5.54 -12.05
N VAL A 43 11.84 -6.06 -11.99
CA VAL A 43 12.99 -5.54 -12.75
C VAL A 43 12.80 -5.62 -14.28
N HIS A 44 12.07 -6.61 -14.77
CA HIS A 44 11.82 -6.74 -16.22
C HIS A 44 10.89 -5.63 -16.72
N VAL A 45 9.82 -5.36 -15.98
CA VAL A 45 8.88 -4.27 -16.33
C VAL A 45 9.57 -2.92 -16.25
N VAL A 46 10.41 -2.69 -15.22
CA VAL A 46 11.19 -1.45 -15.12
C VAL A 46 12.10 -1.30 -16.34
N ALA A 47 12.85 -2.34 -16.71
CA ALA A 47 13.73 -2.32 -17.89
C ALA A 47 12.96 -2.08 -19.21
N GLU A 48 11.77 -2.64 -19.37
CA GLU A 48 10.90 -2.38 -20.53
C GLU A 48 10.47 -0.91 -20.60
N LEU A 49 10.10 -0.31 -19.45
CA LEU A 49 9.74 1.10 -19.37
C LEU A 49 10.95 2.02 -19.63
N GLU A 50 12.13 1.67 -19.14
CA GLU A 50 13.38 2.39 -19.43
C GLU A 50 13.73 2.34 -20.91
N ALA A 51 13.52 1.20 -21.57
CA ALA A 51 13.69 1.08 -23.02
C ALA A 51 12.71 1.96 -23.82
N LEU A 52 11.57 2.33 -23.24
CA LEU A 52 10.61 3.30 -23.80
C LEU A 52 10.96 4.76 -23.46
N GLY A 53 12.07 5.00 -22.76
CA GLY A 53 12.55 6.34 -22.40
C GLY A 53 12.10 6.81 -21.01
N ALA A 54 11.47 5.95 -20.21
CA ALA A 54 11.17 6.30 -18.82
C ALA A 54 12.45 6.23 -17.98
N ARG A 55 12.68 7.22 -17.12
CA ARG A 55 13.84 7.32 -16.23
C ARG A 55 13.42 7.12 -14.79
N GLN A 56 13.99 6.13 -14.09
CA GLN A 56 13.75 6.01 -12.67
C GLN A 56 14.50 7.09 -11.89
N VAL A 57 13.83 7.69 -10.91
CA VAL A 57 14.37 8.64 -9.94
C VAL A 57 13.99 8.20 -8.54
N ASP A 58 14.88 8.39 -7.59
CA ASP A 58 14.67 7.95 -6.21
C ASP A 58 14.00 9.03 -5.35
N SER A 59 14.12 10.28 -5.77
CA SER A 59 13.54 11.40 -5.05
C SER A 59 12.94 12.46 -6.00
N VAL A 60 12.03 13.30 -5.48
CA VAL A 60 11.41 14.39 -6.23
C VAL A 60 12.41 15.50 -6.59
N GLU A 61 13.54 15.59 -5.89
CA GLU A 61 14.61 16.56 -6.16
C GLU A 61 15.38 16.25 -7.45
N GLU A 62 15.29 15.02 -7.94
CA GLU A 62 15.88 14.60 -9.22
C GLU A 62 14.97 14.89 -10.43
N VAL A 63 13.74 15.31 -10.15
CA VAL A 63 12.77 15.68 -11.19
C VAL A 63 13.10 17.04 -11.76
N ARG A 64 13.12 17.14 -13.08
CA ARG A 64 13.37 18.41 -13.79
C ARG A 64 12.11 19.26 -13.81
N PRO A 65 12.22 20.58 -13.72
CA PRO A 65 11.06 21.47 -13.87
C PRO A 65 10.29 21.20 -15.17
N GLY A 66 8.97 21.06 -15.07
CA GLY A 66 8.08 20.79 -16.21
C GLY A 66 8.11 19.34 -16.72
N GLU A 67 8.91 18.45 -16.12
CA GLU A 67 9.00 17.03 -16.53
C GLU A 67 7.70 16.28 -16.21
N THR A 68 7.33 15.34 -17.08
CA THR A 68 6.21 14.41 -16.78
C THR A 68 6.70 13.36 -15.79
N VAL A 69 6.00 13.20 -14.66
CA VAL A 69 6.36 12.30 -13.57
C VAL A 69 5.26 11.30 -13.31
N ILE A 70 5.61 10.03 -13.26
CA ILE A 70 4.70 8.94 -12.93
C ILE A 70 4.87 8.56 -11.47
N ILE A 71 3.76 8.61 -10.73
CA ILE A 71 3.68 8.12 -9.35
C ILE A 71 3.40 6.62 -9.37
N ARG A 72 4.17 5.85 -8.61
CA ARG A 72 4.09 4.39 -8.51
C ARG A 72 2.75 3.89 -7.93
N SER A 73 2.49 2.59 -8.09
CA SER A 73 1.24 1.95 -7.66
C SER A 73 0.96 2.00 -6.15
N HIS A 74 1.99 2.11 -5.31
CA HIS A 74 1.86 2.24 -3.85
C HIS A 74 1.46 3.65 -3.39
N GLY A 75 1.46 4.61 -4.31
CA GLY A 75 1.28 6.02 -3.98
C GLY A 75 2.55 6.67 -3.43
N GLU A 76 2.43 7.95 -3.15
CA GLU A 76 3.49 8.77 -2.56
C GLU A 76 2.94 9.63 -1.43
N ARG A 77 3.86 10.27 -0.70
CA ARG A 77 3.54 11.22 0.36
C ARG A 77 2.93 12.48 -0.22
N LYS A 78 2.08 13.15 0.56
CA LYS A 78 1.42 14.39 0.15
C LYS A 78 2.42 15.46 -0.27
N GLU A 79 3.52 15.61 0.47
CA GLU A 79 4.58 16.60 0.21
C GLU A 79 5.22 16.43 -1.17
N VAL A 80 5.26 15.19 -1.69
CA VAL A 80 5.78 14.89 -3.03
C VAL A 80 4.85 15.51 -4.10
N PHE A 81 3.54 15.38 -3.93
CA PHE A 81 2.58 16.00 -4.85
C PHE A 81 2.67 17.53 -4.82
N ASP A 82 2.75 18.12 -3.62
CA ASP A 82 2.91 19.55 -3.42
C ASP A 82 4.21 20.04 -4.09
N ARG A 83 5.30 19.26 -4.01
CA ARG A 83 6.58 19.58 -4.65
C ARG A 83 6.54 19.47 -6.16
N LEU A 84 5.89 18.45 -6.72
CA LEU A 84 5.70 18.31 -8.17
C LEU A 84 4.87 19.46 -8.74
N GLU A 85 3.86 19.94 -8.03
CA GLU A 85 3.09 21.12 -8.41
C GLU A 85 3.98 22.38 -8.46
N GLN A 86 4.83 22.60 -7.44
CA GLN A 86 5.79 23.70 -7.41
C GLN A 86 6.81 23.66 -8.56
N LEU A 87 7.19 22.45 -9.01
CA LEU A 87 8.09 22.27 -10.16
C LEU A 87 7.37 22.47 -11.51
N GLY A 88 6.05 22.67 -11.51
CA GLY A 88 5.24 22.74 -12.74
C GLY A 88 5.23 21.40 -13.50
N SER A 89 5.49 20.29 -12.81
CA SER A 89 5.56 18.96 -13.41
C SER A 89 4.19 18.42 -13.73
N VAL A 90 4.08 17.65 -14.82
CA VAL A 90 2.85 16.92 -15.16
C VAL A 90 2.82 15.62 -14.37
N CYS A 91 1.99 15.57 -13.33
CA CYS A 91 1.88 14.39 -12.48
C CYS A 91 0.92 13.35 -13.07
N VAL A 92 1.43 12.20 -13.49
CA VAL A 92 0.64 11.03 -13.90
C VAL A 92 0.51 10.09 -12.72
N ASN A 93 -0.63 10.13 -12.05
CA ASN A 93 -0.84 9.36 -10.82
C ASN A 93 -1.28 7.92 -11.11
N ALA A 94 -0.32 6.97 -11.08
CA ALA A 94 -0.57 5.55 -11.24
C ALA A 94 -0.88 4.83 -9.92
N THR A 95 -1.07 5.56 -8.82
CA THR A 95 -1.47 4.98 -7.53
C THR A 95 -2.69 4.08 -7.67
N CYS A 96 -2.63 2.90 -7.07
CA CYS A 96 -3.74 1.95 -7.07
C CYS A 96 -5.02 2.59 -6.48
N PRO A 97 -6.19 2.41 -7.11
CA PRO A 97 -7.45 2.98 -6.61
C PRO A 97 -7.78 2.61 -5.16
N ASN A 98 -7.37 1.40 -4.70
CA ASN A 98 -7.54 1.01 -3.31
C ASN A 98 -6.70 1.86 -2.36
N VAL A 99 -5.46 2.19 -2.74
CA VAL A 99 -4.57 3.08 -1.97
C VAL A 99 -5.10 4.51 -1.98
N LEU A 100 -5.53 5.02 -3.14
CA LEU A 100 -6.16 6.34 -3.24
C LEU A 100 -7.37 6.47 -2.31
N ARG A 101 -8.20 5.43 -2.23
CA ARG A 101 -9.33 5.40 -1.30
C ARG A 101 -8.88 5.55 0.15
N ILE A 102 -7.78 4.89 0.55
CA ILE A 102 -7.27 5.00 1.93
C ILE A 102 -6.75 6.42 2.18
N GLN A 103 -5.99 6.99 1.25
CA GLN A 103 -5.53 8.39 1.35
C GLN A 103 -6.71 9.36 1.53
N GLN A 104 -7.79 9.19 0.75
CA GLN A 104 -9.01 9.99 0.87
C GLN A 104 -9.68 9.85 2.25
N LEU A 105 -9.75 8.62 2.80
CA LEU A 105 -10.32 8.35 4.12
C LEU A 105 -9.49 9.02 5.23
N VAL A 106 -8.16 8.98 5.13
CA VAL A 106 -7.26 9.63 6.07
C VAL A 106 -7.38 11.15 5.99
N ALA A 107 -7.36 11.73 4.79
CA ALA A 107 -7.57 13.16 4.58
C ALA A 107 -8.96 13.63 5.05
N GLN A 108 -9.99 12.81 4.86
CA GLN A 108 -11.33 13.11 5.38
C GLN A 108 -11.37 13.09 6.90
N ALA A 109 -10.74 12.07 7.51
CA ALA A 109 -10.64 11.98 8.98
C ALA A 109 -9.96 13.23 9.54
N ASP A 110 -8.90 13.72 8.89
CA ASP A 110 -8.21 14.93 9.28
C ASP A 110 -9.13 16.15 9.28
N ARG A 111 -9.86 16.37 8.18
CA ARG A 111 -10.85 17.46 8.06
C ARG A 111 -11.97 17.38 9.11
N GLU A 112 -12.37 16.15 9.49
CA GLU A 112 -13.40 15.91 10.51
C GLU A 112 -12.86 16.02 11.95
N GLY A 113 -11.60 16.37 12.15
CA GLY A 113 -10.99 16.44 13.47
C GLY A 113 -10.75 15.07 14.13
N ARG A 114 -10.82 13.98 13.37
CA ARG A 114 -10.61 12.61 13.85
C ARG A 114 -9.13 12.23 13.75
N ILE A 115 -8.70 11.28 14.56
CA ILE A 115 -7.34 10.72 14.52
C ILE A 115 -7.35 9.52 13.59
N PRO A 116 -6.62 9.54 12.45
CA PRO A 116 -6.47 8.37 11.60
C PRO A 116 -5.57 7.33 12.28
N LEU A 117 -6.05 6.10 12.36
CA LEU A 117 -5.29 4.92 12.81
C LEU A 117 -5.05 4.02 11.61
N ILE A 118 -3.80 3.73 11.32
CA ILE A 118 -3.38 2.92 10.18
C ILE A 118 -2.77 1.62 10.69
N ILE A 119 -3.42 0.50 10.41
CA ILE A 119 -2.87 -0.83 10.74
C ILE A 119 -2.06 -1.33 9.55
N GLY A 120 -0.74 -1.41 9.71
CA GLY A 120 0.18 -1.81 8.66
C GLY A 120 1.64 -1.64 9.06
N GLU A 121 2.53 -2.04 8.16
CA GLU A 121 3.97 -1.96 8.37
C GLU A 121 4.45 -0.50 8.36
N PRO A 122 5.01 0.05 9.47
CA PRO A 122 5.31 1.48 9.58
C PRO A 122 6.31 2.02 8.55
N ARG A 123 7.22 1.18 8.06
CA ARG A 123 8.25 1.55 7.07
C ARG A 123 7.82 1.30 5.63
N HIS A 124 6.66 0.71 5.41
CA HIS A 124 6.19 0.40 4.06
C HIS A 124 5.82 1.69 3.31
N PRO A 125 6.24 1.86 2.04
CA PRO A 125 5.96 3.07 1.26
C PRO A 125 4.47 3.44 1.19
N GLU A 126 3.58 2.46 1.02
CA GLU A 126 2.12 2.67 1.02
C GLU A 126 1.66 3.30 2.34
N VAL A 127 2.10 2.75 3.48
CA VAL A 127 1.68 3.22 4.81
C VAL A 127 2.20 4.62 5.09
N MET A 128 3.46 4.89 4.74
CA MET A 128 4.04 6.22 4.86
C MET A 128 3.35 7.24 3.97
N GLY A 129 3.03 6.85 2.73
CA GLY A 129 2.29 7.67 1.78
C GLY A 129 0.87 7.98 2.27
N VAL A 130 0.17 6.98 2.81
CA VAL A 130 -1.17 7.16 3.39
C VAL A 130 -1.13 8.05 4.63
N ALA A 131 -0.17 7.83 5.54
CA ALA A 131 -0.08 8.56 6.79
C ALA A 131 0.16 10.07 6.60
N SER A 132 0.87 10.46 5.55
CA SER A 132 1.21 11.87 5.26
C SER A 132 0.00 12.75 4.92
N TRP A 133 -1.20 12.16 4.72
CA TRP A 133 -2.43 12.92 4.47
C TRP A 133 -3.08 13.47 5.74
N SER A 134 -2.47 13.24 6.91
CA SER A 134 -2.84 13.86 8.18
C SER A 134 -1.66 13.87 9.16
N ASP A 135 -1.34 15.02 9.72
CA ASP A 135 -0.30 15.15 10.76
C ASP A 135 -0.66 14.42 12.07
N ARG A 136 -1.94 14.03 12.21
CA ARG A 136 -2.45 13.28 13.37
C ARG A 136 -2.46 11.77 13.16
N SER A 137 -1.99 11.27 12.02
CA SER A 137 -1.96 9.84 11.73
C SER A 137 -1.11 9.07 12.73
N VAL A 138 -1.63 7.94 13.20
CA VAL A 138 -0.90 7.00 14.07
C VAL A 138 -0.87 5.64 13.39
N ILE A 139 0.33 5.04 13.31
CA ILE A 139 0.55 3.77 12.63
C ILE A 139 0.82 2.69 13.67
N PHE A 140 0.19 1.53 13.50
CA PHE A 140 0.40 0.36 14.34
C PHE A 140 0.74 -0.86 13.48
N PRO A 141 1.83 -1.59 13.77
CA PRO A 141 2.17 -2.82 13.07
C PRO A 141 1.19 -3.96 13.39
N GLY A 142 0.50 -3.88 14.54
CA GLY A 142 -0.42 -4.92 14.98
C GLY A 142 -1.38 -4.49 16.09
N PRO A 143 -2.21 -5.44 16.53
CA PRO A 143 -3.24 -5.19 17.54
C PRO A 143 -2.66 -4.88 18.93
N GLU A 144 -1.50 -5.44 19.25
CA GLU A 144 -0.88 -5.29 20.58
C GLU A 144 -0.46 -3.83 20.84
N GLU A 145 0.22 -3.20 19.87
CA GLU A 145 0.63 -1.80 19.94
C GLU A 145 -0.57 -0.86 19.93
N LEU A 146 -1.60 -1.18 19.17
CA LEU A 146 -2.86 -0.45 19.16
C LEU A 146 -3.53 -0.49 20.54
N GLU A 147 -3.67 -1.68 21.14
CA GLU A 147 -4.29 -1.85 22.44
C GLU A 147 -3.51 -1.10 23.52
N LYS A 148 -2.18 -1.26 23.55
CA LYS A 148 -1.29 -0.55 24.46
C LYS A 148 -1.46 0.97 24.36
N TRP A 149 -1.50 1.49 23.14
CA TRP A 149 -1.68 2.93 22.90
C TRP A 149 -3.05 3.42 23.40
N LEU A 150 -4.12 2.67 23.14
CA LEU A 150 -5.47 3.00 23.61
C LEU A 150 -5.56 2.98 25.13
N LEU A 151 -4.97 1.98 25.78
CA LEU A 151 -5.00 1.86 27.25
C LEU A 151 -4.28 3.00 27.96
N GLN A 152 -3.30 3.63 27.31
CA GLN A 152 -2.61 4.82 27.84
C GLN A 152 -3.43 6.11 27.73
N LYS A 153 -4.57 6.11 27.02
CA LYS A 153 -5.43 7.29 26.84
C LYS A 153 -6.56 7.29 27.85
N PRO A 154 -6.61 8.24 28.80
CA PRO A 154 -7.68 8.31 29.80
C PRO A 154 -9.07 8.44 29.17
N SER A 155 -9.17 9.18 28.07
CA SER A 155 -10.43 9.46 27.35
C SER A 155 -10.65 8.52 26.15
N ARG A 156 -10.05 7.32 26.12
CA ARG A 156 -10.11 6.42 24.95
C ARG A 156 -11.49 6.14 24.41
N GLN A 157 -12.50 6.08 25.28
CA GLN A 157 -13.88 5.83 24.87
C GLN A 157 -14.45 6.93 23.99
N SER A 158 -14.12 8.20 24.27
CA SER A 158 -14.62 9.37 23.54
C SER A 158 -13.72 9.84 22.40
N LEU A 159 -12.57 9.19 22.17
CA LEU A 159 -11.69 9.54 21.06
C LEU A 159 -12.40 9.39 19.72
N SER A 160 -12.35 10.44 18.91
CA SER A 160 -12.83 10.42 17.54
C SER A 160 -11.79 9.78 16.64
N LEU A 161 -11.97 8.51 16.27
CA LEU A 161 -11.00 7.70 15.55
C LEU A 161 -11.52 7.30 14.16
N THR A 162 -10.62 7.22 13.19
CA THR A 162 -10.89 6.59 11.90
C THR A 162 -9.82 5.54 11.64
N ALA A 163 -10.20 4.28 11.57
CA ALA A 163 -9.28 3.16 11.39
C ALA A 163 -9.33 2.61 9.98
N VAL A 164 -8.15 2.41 9.40
CA VAL A 164 -7.92 1.80 8.08
C VAL A 164 -6.80 0.78 8.18
N ALA A 165 -6.74 -0.16 7.23
CA ALA A 165 -5.67 -1.12 7.11
C ALA A 165 -4.85 -0.86 5.83
N GLN A 166 -3.56 -1.17 5.86
CA GLN A 166 -2.75 -1.32 4.66
C GLN A 166 -3.40 -2.33 3.70
N THR A 167 -3.35 -2.08 2.40
CA THR A 167 -4.01 -2.96 1.40
C THR A 167 -3.54 -4.41 1.46
N THR A 168 -2.30 -4.64 1.90
CA THR A 168 -1.68 -5.97 2.04
C THR A 168 -1.66 -6.50 3.48
N CYS A 169 -2.36 -5.86 4.41
CA CYS A 169 -2.43 -6.29 5.79
C CYS A 169 -2.95 -7.73 5.92
N ILE A 170 -2.42 -8.46 6.90
CA ILE A 170 -2.89 -9.80 7.23
C ILE A 170 -4.28 -9.71 7.84
N ARG A 171 -5.22 -10.51 7.32
CA ARG A 171 -6.64 -10.46 7.72
C ARG A 171 -6.84 -10.63 9.23
N THR A 172 -6.13 -11.58 9.87
CA THR A 172 -6.24 -11.82 11.31
C THR A 172 -5.80 -10.63 12.14
N ILE A 173 -4.70 -9.95 11.76
CA ILE A 173 -4.22 -8.73 12.41
C ILE A 173 -5.30 -7.65 12.37
N TRP A 174 -5.91 -7.46 11.20
CA TRP A 174 -6.97 -6.46 11.03
C TRP A 174 -8.23 -6.80 11.84
N GLU A 175 -8.70 -8.07 11.81
CA GLU A 175 -9.90 -8.48 12.55
C GLU A 175 -9.71 -8.28 14.06
N THR A 176 -8.56 -8.72 14.62
CA THR A 176 -8.26 -8.50 16.04
C THR A 176 -8.19 -7.00 16.40
N SER A 177 -7.57 -6.19 15.53
CA SER A 177 -7.53 -4.73 15.73
C SER A 177 -8.93 -4.10 15.74
N LYS A 178 -9.84 -4.56 14.87
CA LYS A 178 -11.24 -4.11 14.87
C LYS A 178 -11.97 -4.45 16.15
N GLU A 179 -11.76 -5.66 16.67
CA GLU A 179 -12.37 -6.10 17.95
C GLU A 179 -11.92 -5.23 19.12
N ILE A 180 -10.61 -4.93 19.19
CA ILE A 180 -10.06 -4.02 20.20
C ILE A 180 -10.69 -2.63 20.11
N LEU A 181 -10.76 -2.06 18.89
CA LEU A 181 -11.37 -0.76 18.67
C LEU A 181 -12.84 -0.72 19.10
N LYS A 182 -13.62 -1.75 18.72
CA LYS A 182 -15.04 -1.84 19.11
C LYS A 182 -15.23 -1.98 20.61
N LYS A 183 -14.32 -2.68 21.30
CA LYS A 183 -14.37 -2.90 22.75
C LYS A 183 -13.99 -1.64 23.55
N LEU A 184 -12.97 -0.90 23.07
CA LEU A 184 -12.37 0.18 23.86
C LEU A 184 -12.82 1.59 23.45
N CYS A 185 -13.44 1.76 22.26
CA CYS A 185 -13.80 3.04 21.69
C CYS A 185 -15.24 3.06 21.23
N THR A 186 -16.00 4.10 21.58
CA THR A 186 -17.41 4.26 21.17
C THR A 186 -17.56 5.09 19.90
N ASN A 187 -16.54 5.90 19.54
CA ASN A 187 -16.56 6.82 18.41
C ASN A 187 -15.47 6.48 17.38
N ALA A 188 -15.34 5.22 17.01
CA ALA A 188 -14.42 4.76 15.96
C ALA A 188 -15.17 4.47 14.67
N LYS A 189 -14.80 5.16 13.57
CA LYS A 189 -15.17 4.78 12.20
C LYS A 189 -14.15 3.75 11.72
N ILE A 190 -14.58 2.58 11.27
CA ILE A 190 -13.71 1.47 10.87
C ILE A 190 -14.00 1.11 9.42
N PHE A 191 -13.00 1.19 8.56
CA PHE A 191 -13.11 0.90 7.13
C PHE A 191 -12.23 -0.30 6.77
N ASP A 192 -12.84 -1.37 6.27
CA ASP A 192 -12.09 -2.51 5.73
C ASP A 192 -11.47 -2.13 4.38
N THR A 193 -10.16 -1.95 4.38
CA THR A 193 -9.40 -1.47 3.22
C THR A 193 -8.41 -2.50 2.68
N ILE A 194 -8.42 -3.73 3.22
CA ILE A 194 -7.61 -4.83 2.69
C ILE A 194 -8.05 -5.15 1.25
N CYS A 195 -7.07 -5.23 0.35
CA CYS A 195 -7.33 -5.51 -1.05
C CYS A 195 -7.87 -6.93 -1.27
N SER A 196 -8.93 -7.06 -2.08
CA SER A 196 -9.51 -8.37 -2.44
C SER A 196 -8.51 -9.29 -3.17
N ALA A 197 -7.57 -8.73 -3.94
CA ALA A 197 -6.52 -9.50 -4.59
C ALA A 197 -5.57 -10.12 -3.54
N THR A 198 -5.16 -9.35 -2.52
CA THR A 198 -4.37 -9.84 -1.39
C THR A 198 -5.10 -10.97 -0.67
N HIS A 199 -6.35 -10.75 -0.32
CA HIS A 199 -7.15 -11.76 0.39
C HIS A 199 -7.28 -13.07 -0.41
N ARG A 200 -7.57 -12.99 -1.71
CA ARG A 200 -7.66 -14.18 -2.57
C ARG A 200 -6.34 -14.94 -2.65
N ARG A 201 -5.21 -14.24 -2.77
CA ARG A 201 -3.88 -14.86 -2.81
C ARG A 201 -3.52 -15.52 -1.48
N GLN A 202 -3.80 -14.89 -0.36
CA GLN A 202 -3.60 -15.47 0.97
C GLN A 202 -4.42 -16.76 1.14
N LEU A 203 -5.70 -16.75 0.74
CA LEU A 203 -6.55 -17.94 0.79
C LEU A 203 -6.06 -19.06 -0.15
N GLU A 204 -5.60 -18.71 -1.35
CA GLU A 204 -5.07 -19.72 -2.29
C GLU A 204 -3.77 -20.32 -1.79
N ALA A 205 -2.87 -19.51 -1.21
CA ALA A 205 -1.64 -19.99 -0.59
C ALA A 205 -1.93 -20.93 0.58
N ALA A 206 -2.82 -20.53 1.49
CA ALA A 206 -3.21 -21.37 2.63
C ALA A 206 -3.78 -22.72 2.17
N ARG A 207 -4.68 -22.75 1.18
CA ARG A 207 -5.21 -23.99 0.62
C ARG A 207 -4.13 -24.85 -0.06
N SER A 208 -3.11 -24.24 -0.65
CA SER A 208 -1.97 -24.95 -1.23
C SER A 208 -1.13 -25.62 -0.15
N GLU A 209 -0.91 -24.96 0.98
CA GLU A 209 -0.21 -25.53 2.14
C GLU A 209 -0.99 -26.68 2.79
N GLU A 210 -2.29 -26.57 2.98
CA GLU A 210 -3.15 -27.66 3.47
C GLU A 210 -3.03 -28.94 2.64
N ARG A 211 -2.89 -28.82 1.31
CA ARG A 211 -2.67 -29.97 0.42
C ARG A 211 -1.27 -30.57 0.53
N ARG A 212 -0.30 -29.83 1.08
CA ARG A 212 1.09 -30.29 1.27
C ARG A 212 1.32 -30.97 2.63
N VAL A 213 0.44 -30.81 3.59
CA VAL A 213 0.51 -31.38 4.95
C VAL A 213 0.44 -32.91 4.98
N GLY A 214 0.58 -33.60 3.85
CA GLY A 214 0.80 -35.04 3.79
C GLY A 214 2.14 -35.47 3.23
N LYS A 215 3.05 -34.56 2.89
CA LYS A 215 4.36 -34.87 2.31
C LYS A 215 5.44 -33.92 2.85
N GLU A 216 6.26 -34.45 3.71
CA GLU A 216 7.57 -34.08 4.25
C GLU A 216 8.40 -33.01 3.50
N CYS A 217 7.94 -31.77 3.42
CA CYS A 217 8.74 -30.68 2.89
C CYS A 217 8.87 -29.49 3.85
N ARG A 218 8.67 -29.69 5.16
CA ARG A 218 8.87 -28.66 6.18
C ARG A 218 10.33 -28.26 6.38
N SER A 219 11.32 -29.09 5.95
CA SER A 219 12.73 -28.84 6.23
C SER A 219 13.51 -28.10 5.14
N ARG A 220 12.90 -27.80 3.97
CA ARG A 220 13.62 -27.16 2.84
C ARG A 220 13.27 -25.70 2.56
N TRP A 221 12.37 -25.12 3.34
CA TRP A 221 11.99 -23.69 3.20
C TRP A 221 12.21 -22.95 4.52
N SER A 222 13.41 -23.01 5.03
CA SER A 222 13.87 -22.00 5.97
C SER A 222 14.50 -20.85 5.16
N PRO A 223 14.04 -19.61 5.30
CA PRO A 223 14.65 -18.46 4.63
C PRO A 223 16.02 -18.08 5.24
N TYR A 224 16.58 -18.93 6.11
CA TYR A 224 17.85 -18.69 6.81
C TYR A 224 18.80 -19.88 6.62
N HIS A 225 19.23 -20.12 5.38
CA HIS A 225 20.45 -20.82 5.07
C HIS A 225 21.15 -20.12 3.92
#